data_fa318eded540ec413fbf57a148349a39
#
_entry.id   fa318eded540ec413fbf57a148349a39
#
_cell.length_a   1.000
_cell.length_b   1.000
_cell.length_c   1.000
_cell.angle_alpha   90.00
_cell.angle_beta   90.00
_cell.angle_gamma   90.00
#
_symmetry.space_group_name_H-M   'P 1'
#
loop_
_entity.id
_entity.type
_entity.pdbx_description
1 polymer ?
#
loop_
_entity_poly.entity_id
_entity_poly.type
_entity_poly.pdbx_seq_one_letter_code
_entity_poly.pdbx_strand_id
1 'polypeptide(L)'
;MFIIEGNIGAGKSTFLKLLQEKIPSVRVAQEPVHNWQKKVYGQSLLANFYQDPKRWAYSIETFAMICRVRDHLIEQEKNETPFIERSIYSGHYCFSQNGYENGFMTTLEWQLYCKWFEFLIPGKCKTPSGFIYLSVDPDVAYKRIKKRNRLAEKQITLAYLKQIHQKHEDFLIHKKGILPELKHVPVLRLDCNQEFETDETAFQKHLDNVYNFVKSDSKCTFSNQVNQGFITSP
;
A
#
# COMPACT_ATOMS: atom_id res chain seq x y z
N MET A 1 11.58 1.23 -8.13
CA MET A 1 10.81 1.34 -6.86
C MET A 1 10.09 0.04 -6.56
N PHE A 2 10.00 -0.32 -5.29
CA PHE A 2 9.19 -1.45 -4.80
C PHE A 2 8.04 -0.94 -3.96
N ILE A 3 6.87 -1.55 -4.09
CA ILE A 3 5.67 -1.09 -3.41
C ILE A 3 5.21 -2.14 -2.40
N ILE A 4 5.03 -1.70 -1.15
CA ILE A 4 4.51 -2.53 -0.06
C ILE A 4 2.99 -2.44 -0.08
N GLU A 5 2.33 -3.55 -0.35
CA GLU A 5 0.88 -3.66 -0.43
C GLU A 5 0.30 -4.56 0.65
N GLY A 6 -0.98 -4.44 0.88
CA GLY A 6 -1.70 -5.25 1.85
C GLY A 6 -2.88 -4.52 2.49
N ASN A 7 -3.72 -5.28 3.14
CA ASN A 7 -4.95 -4.80 3.77
C ASN A 7 -4.69 -3.74 4.87
N ILE A 8 -5.74 -3.08 5.33
CA ILE A 8 -5.71 -2.29 6.56
C ILE A 8 -5.39 -3.25 7.71
N GLY A 9 -4.43 -2.88 8.56
CA GLY A 9 -3.98 -3.76 9.65
C GLY A 9 -2.96 -4.84 9.27
N ALA A 10 -2.49 -4.89 8.01
CA ALA A 10 -1.48 -5.85 7.57
C ALA A 10 -0.06 -5.62 8.14
N GLY A 11 0.19 -4.45 8.75
CA GLY A 11 1.50 -4.14 9.34
C GLY A 11 2.47 -3.41 8.41
N LYS A 12 2.02 -2.84 7.28
CA LYS A 12 2.88 -2.18 6.29
C LYS A 12 3.81 -1.11 6.88
N SER A 13 3.28 -0.17 7.62
CA SER A 13 4.07 0.91 8.23
C SER A 13 5.07 0.38 9.26
N THR A 14 4.70 -0.64 10.04
CA THR A 14 5.60 -1.35 10.96
C THR A 14 6.73 -2.04 10.19
N PHE A 15 6.37 -2.76 9.12
CA PHE A 15 7.34 -3.46 8.27
C PHE A 15 8.37 -2.49 7.68
N LEU A 16 7.92 -1.37 7.14
CA LEU A 16 8.81 -0.35 6.56
C LEU A 16 9.70 0.33 7.61
N LYS A 17 9.19 0.57 8.81
CA LYS A 17 9.96 1.08 9.94
C LYS A 17 11.09 0.11 10.31
N LEU A 18 10.77 -1.16 10.52
CA LEU A 18 11.74 -2.19 10.85
C LEU A 18 12.76 -2.42 9.72
N LEU A 19 12.31 -2.36 8.46
CA LEU A 19 13.20 -2.44 7.30
C LEU A 19 14.24 -1.30 7.32
N GLN A 20 13.82 -0.08 7.62
CA GLN A 20 14.69 1.08 7.69
C GLN A 20 15.63 1.04 8.92
N GLU A 21 15.16 0.49 10.05
CA GLU A 21 16.00 0.28 11.24
C GLU A 21 17.09 -0.76 10.99
N LYS A 22 16.81 -1.85 10.30
CA LYS A 22 17.79 -2.89 9.96
C LYS A 22 18.71 -2.50 8.81
N ILE A 23 18.23 -1.71 7.88
CA ILE A 23 18.98 -1.26 6.70
C ILE A 23 18.81 0.26 6.55
N PRO A 24 19.59 1.08 7.31
CA PRO A 24 19.44 2.54 7.31
C PRO A 24 19.62 3.22 5.94
N SER A 25 20.34 2.57 5.01
CA SER A 25 20.52 3.04 3.64
C SER A 25 19.27 2.88 2.76
N VAL A 26 18.26 2.11 3.20
CA VAL A 26 17.03 1.92 2.46
C VAL A 26 16.17 3.16 2.55
N ARG A 27 15.74 3.64 1.39
CA ARG A 27 14.81 4.73 1.29
C ARG A 27 13.37 4.22 1.43
N VAL A 28 12.64 4.82 2.36
CA VAL A 28 11.23 4.51 2.62
C VAL A 28 10.38 5.74 2.41
N ALA A 29 9.27 5.60 1.66
CA ALA A 29 8.22 6.58 1.55
C ALA A 29 6.92 6.01 2.15
N GLN A 30 6.47 6.60 3.25
CA GLN A 30 5.25 6.20 3.92
C GLN A 30 4.01 6.75 3.21
N GLU A 31 2.88 6.04 3.34
CA GLU A 31 1.60 6.53 2.83
C GLU A 31 1.24 7.87 3.50
N PRO A 32 0.89 8.91 2.73
CA PRO A 32 0.62 10.25 3.27
C PRO A 32 -0.77 10.34 3.94
N VAL A 33 -1.09 9.39 4.81
CA VAL A 33 -2.40 9.26 5.49
C VAL A 33 -2.73 10.51 6.30
N HIS A 34 -1.72 11.23 6.77
CA HIS A 34 -1.91 12.49 7.49
C HIS A 34 -2.67 13.55 6.67
N ASN A 35 -2.59 13.51 5.33
CA ASN A 35 -3.29 14.47 4.47
C ASN A 35 -4.82 14.36 4.60
N TRP A 36 -5.36 13.16 4.79
CA TRP A 36 -6.80 12.94 4.93
C TRP A 36 -7.26 12.59 6.34
N GLN A 37 -6.33 12.33 7.26
CA GLN A 37 -6.60 12.23 8.69
C GLN A 37 -6.55 13.59 9.40
N LYS A 38 -5.72 14.54 8.92
CA LYS A 38 -5.60 15.87 9.51
C LYS A 38 -6.94 16.58 9.49
N LYS A 39 -7.27 17.15 10.64
CA LYS A 39 -8.49 17.97 10.74
C LYS A 39 -8.26 19.32 10.06
N VAL A 40 -9.12 19.66 9.11
CA VAL A 40 -9.22 20.97 8.49
C VAL A 40 -10.55 21.56 8.93
N TYR A 41 -10.56 22.70 9.57
CA TYR A 41 -11.75 23.30 10.19
C TYR A 41 -12.51 22.33 11.11
N GLY A 42 -11.77 21.53 11.89
CA GLY A 42 -12.35 20.56 12.82
C GLY A 42 -12.82 19.23 12.20
N GLN A 43 -12.74 19.08 10.87
CA GLN A 43 -13.20 17.88 10.15
C GLN A 43 -12.03 17.10 9.56
N SER A 44 -12.11 15.76 9.65
CA SER A 44 -11.19 14.83 8.98
C SER A 44 -11.91 14.15 7.82
N LEU A 45 -11.33 14.21 6.62
CA LEU A 45 -11.90 13.58 5.42
C LEU A 45 -12.10 12.08 5.62
N LEU A 46 -11.12 11.40 6.25
CA LEU A 46 -11.22 9.97 6.55
C LEU A 46 -12.33 9.65 7.56
N ALA A 47 -12.48 10.48 8.62
CA ALA A 47 -13.55 10.29 9.60
C ALA A 47 -14.92 10.52 8.97
N ASN A 48 -15.07 11.54 8.14
CA ASN A 48 -16.29 11.81 7.40
C ASN A 48 -16.65 10.65 6.44
N PHE A 49 -15.65 10.08 5.74
CA PHE A 49 -15.88 8.93 4.88
C PHE A 49 -16.42 7.73 5.65
N TYR A 50 -15.82 7.38 6.79
CA TYR A 50 -16.32 6.24 7.58
C TYR A 50 -17.70 6.52 8.20
N GLN A 51 -18.05 7.78 8.46
CA GLN A 51 -19.35 8.16 8.99
C GLN A 51 -20.44 8.13 7.91
N ASP A 52 -20.15 8.64 6.72
CA ASP A 52 -21.07 8.67 5.57
C ASP A 52 -20.31 8.36 4.28
N PRO A 53 -20.10 7.04 3.98
CA PRO A 53 -19.36 6.62 2.80
C PRO A 53 -19.98 7.11 1.48
N LYS A 54 -21.32 7.15 1.38
CA LYS A 54 -22.01 7.58 0.15
C LYS A 54 -21.74 9.03 -0.19
N ARG A 55 -21.61 9.90 0.84
CA ARG A 55 -21.32 11.32 0.65
C ARG A 55 -19.86 11.57 0.32
N TRP A 56 -18.94 10.79 0.89
CA TRP A 56 -17.53 11.16 0.93
C TRP A 56 -16.59 10.24 0.14
N ALA A 57 -17.08 9.09 -0.38
CA ALA A 57 -16.22 8.14 -1.10
C ALA A 57 -15.50 8.77 -2.29
N TYR A 58 -16.22 9.45 -3.18
CA TYR A 58 -15.62 10.10 -4.34
C TYR A 58 -14.56 11.13 -3.92
N SER A 59 -14.87 11.95 -2.92
CA SER A 59 -13.96 13.01 -2.45
C SER A 59 -12.67 12.44 -1.87
N ILE A 60 -12.77 11.43 -0.98
CA ILE A 60 -11.58 10.86 -0.35
C ILE A 60 -10.74 10.06 -1.33
N GLU A 61 -11.36 9.25 -2.19
CA GLU A 61 -10.62 8.42 -3.13
C GLU A 61 -9.92 9.26 -4.20
N THR A 62 -10.57 10.31 -4.70
CA THR A 62 -9.94 11.25 -5.65
C THR A 62 -8.79 12.00 -4.99
N PHE A 63 -8.98 12.50 -3.77
CA PHE A 63 -7.92 13.23 -3.06
C PHE A 63 -6.74 12.31 -2.70
N ALA A 64 -7.01 11.09 -2.25
CA ALA A 64 -5.98 10.12 -1.96
C ALA A 64 -5.20 9.71 -3.22
N MET A 65 -5.89 9.56 -4.37
CA MET A 65 -5.24 9.31 -5.66
C MET A 65 -4.28 10.45 -6.02
N ILE A 66 -4.72 11.70 -5.93
CA ILE A 66 -3.88 12.87 -6.25
C ILE A 66 -2.63 12.91 -5.35
N CYS A 67 -2.79 12.66 -4.06
CA CYS A 67 -1.65 12.63 -3.13
C CYS A 67 -0.66 11.50 -3.47
N ARG A 68 -1.16 10.30 -3.75
CA ARG A 68 -0.31 9.15 -4.12
C ARG A 68 0.38 9.34 -5.47
N VAL A 69 -0.31 9.92 -6.46
CA VAL A 69 0.30 10.27 -7.76
C VAL A 69 1.42 11.27 -7.55
N ARG A 70 1.19 12.36 -6.81
CA ARG A 70 2.22 13.34 -6.50
C ARG A 70 3.45 12.69 -5.87
N ASP A 71 3.25 11.86 -4.86
CA ASP A 71 4.34 11.22 -4.15
C ASP A 71 5.06 10.19 -5.04
N HIS A 72 4.32 9.44 -5.87
CA HIS A 72 4.90 8.55 -6.87
C HIS A 72 5.79 9.30 -7.87
N LEU A 73 5.31 10.42 -8.42
CA LEU A 73 6.06 11.26 -9.35
C LEU A 73 7.34 11.82 -8.72
N ILE A 74 7.28 12.25 -7.46
CA ILE A 74 8.47 12.71 -6.71
C ILE A 74 9.46 11.57 -6.51
N GLU A 75 9.00 10.40 -6.11
CA GLU A 75 9.87 9.27 -5.81
C GLU A 75 10.52 8.65 -7.06
N GLN A 76 9.83 8.64 -8.20
CA GLN A 76 10.36 8.08 -9.44
C GLN A 76 11.49 8.88 -10.08
N GLU A 77 11.64 10.19 -9.73
CA GLU A 77 12.71 11.06 -10.24
C GLU A 77 14.01 10.94 -9.41
N LYS A 78 13.98 10.23 -8.30
CA LYS A 78 15.15 10.05 -7.45
C LYS A 78 16.01 8.88 -7.93
N ASN A 79 17.34 9.00 -7.74
CA ASN A 79 18.30 8.00 -8.19
C ASN A 79 18.32 6.71 -7.33
N GLU A 80 17.71 6.76 -6.15
CA GLU A 80 17.63 5.64 -5.23
C GLU A 80 16.38 4.82 -5.48
N THR A 81 16.43 3.52 -5.17
CA THR A 81 15.26 2.64 -5.27
C THR A 81 14.44 2.72 -3.98
N PRO A 82 13.30 3.44 -3.95
CA PRO A 82 12.49 3.54 -2.75
C PRO A 82 11.61 2.32 -2.53
N PHE A 83 11.29 2.05 -1.25
CA PHE A 83 10.16 1.24 -0.82
C PHE A 83 9.01 2.18 -0.45
N ILE A 84 7.88 2.04 -1.13
CA ILE A 84 6.73 2.95 -0.97
C ILE A 84 5.59 2.19 -0.30
N GLU A 85 5.03 2.77 0.77
CA GLU A 85 3.84 2.23 1.41
C GLU A 85 2.61 2.52 0.57
N ARG A 86 1.97 1.48 0.05
CA ARG A 86 0.76 1.50 -0.76
C ARG A 86 0.93 2.26 -2.08
N SER A 87 0.20 1.85 -3.08
CA SER A 87 0.25 2.45 -4.41
C SER A 87 -1.03 3.20 -4.78
N ILE A 88 -0.89 3.98 -5.85
CA ILE A 88 -2.02 4.49 -6.61
C ILE A 88 -2.88 3.35 -7.17
N TYR A 89 -2.26 2.21 -7.49
CA TYR A 89 -2.93 1.06 -8.09
C TYR A 89 -3.85 0.36 -7.09
N SER A 90 -3.39 0.05 -5.87
CA SER A 90 -4.29 -0.50 -4.85
C SER A 90 -5.36 0.50 -4.43
N GLY A 91 -5.08 1.81 -4.48
CA GLY A 91 -6.09 2.84 -4.36
C GLY A 91 -7.24 2.62 -5.33
N HIS A 92 -6.92 2.41 -6.60
CA HIS A 92 -7.92 2.18 -7.65
C HIS A 92 -8.56 0.79 -7.56
N TYR A 93 -7.76 -0.29 -7.66
CA TYR A 93 -8.27 -1.66 -7.79
C TYR A 93 -8.85 -2.25 -6.50
N CYS A 94 -8.37 -1.79 -5.32
CA CYS A 94 -8.82 -2.35 -4.06
C CYS A 94 -9.85 -1.46 -3.34
N PHE A 95 -9.59 -0.15 -3.23
CA PHE A 95 -10.43 0.73 -2.42
C PHE A 95 -11.54 1.40 -3.21
N SER A 96 -11.19 2.13 -4.27
CA SER A 96 -12.19 2.89 -5.04
C SER A 96 -13.16 1.99 -5.79
N GLN A 97 -12.66 0.91 -6.41
CA GLN A 97 -13.51 -0.07 -7.07
C GLN A 97 -14.43 -0.77 -6.07
N ASN A 98 -13.93 -1.14 -4.88
CA ASN A 98 -14.77 -1.70 -3.83
C ASN A 98 -15.83 -0.71 -3.35
N GLY A 99 -15.48 0.57 -3.23
CA GLY A 99 -16.43 1.64 -2.89
C GLY A 99 -17.56 1.77 -3.92
N TYR A 100 -17.24 1.73 -5.21
CA TYR A 100 -18.22 1.73 -6.28
C TYR A 100 -19.13 0.49 -6.23
N GLU A 101 -18.57 -0.71 -6.13
CA GLU A 101 -19.33 -1.97 -6.07
C GLU A 101 -20.25 -2.06 -4.85
N ASN A 102 -19.91 -1.39 -3.74
CA ASN A 102 -20.77 -1.27 -2.55
C ASN A 102 -21.77 -0.10 -2.63
N GLY A 103 -21.85 0.60 -3.78
CA GLY A 103 -22.76 1.71 -3.97
C GLY A 103 -22.42 2.96 -3.16
N PHE A 104 -21.16 3.15 -2.79
CA PHE A 104 -20.67 4.38 -2.13
C PHE A 104 -20.39 5.49 -3.15
N MET A 105 -20.19 5.15 -4.42
CA MET A 105 -20.11 6.09 -5.53
C MET A 105 -21.23 5.81 -6.51
N THR A 106 -21.80 6.86 -7.08
CA THR A 106 -22.69 6.75 -8.24
C THR A 106 -21.90 6.30 -9.47
N THR A 107 -22.60 5.81 -10.51
CA THR A 107 -21.96 5.44 -11.78
C THR A 107 -21.23 6.64 -12.41
N LEU A 108 -21.80 7.84 -12.30
CA LEU A 108 -21.16 9.06 -12.81
C LEU A 108 -19.86 9.37 -12.06
N GLU A 109 -19.86 9.34 -10.72
CA GLU A 109 -18.66 9.58 -9.91
C GLU A 109 -17.57 8.56 -10.20
N TRP A 110 -17.94 7.26 -10.35
CA TRP A 110 -16.98 6.22 -10.73
C TRP A 110 -16.36 6.48 -12.10
N GLN A 111 -17.18 6.86 -13.11
CA GLN A 111 -16.67 7.20 -14.44
C GLN A 111 -15.71 8.41 -14.41
N LEU A 112 -16.05 9.45 -13.65
CA LEU A 112 -15.17 10.62 -13.46
C LEU A 112 -13.86 10.23 -12.76
N TYR A 113 -13.94 9.39 -11.73
CA TYR A 113 -12.75 8.87 -11.05
C TYR A 113 -11.85 8.06 -12.00
N CYS A 114 -12.42 7.19 -12.84
CA CYS A 114 -11.68 6.44 -13.85
C CYS A 114 -11.01 7.37 -14.88
N LYS A 115 -11.65 8.47 -15.28
CA LYS A 115 -11.04 9.47 -16.18
C LYS A 115 -9.83 10.14 -15.55
N TRP A 116 -9.89 10.45 -14.25
CA TRP A 116 -8.72 10.94 -13.53
C TRP A 116 -7.61 9.92 -13.48
N PHE A 117 -7.92 8.66 -13.20
CA PHE A 117 -6.94 7.57 -13.18
C PHE A 117 -6.26 7.40 -14.55
N GLU A 118 -7.05 7.33 -15.62
CA GLU A 118 -6.56 7.26 -17.01
C GLU A 118 -5.65 8.44 -17.38
N PHE A 119 -5.98 9.64 -16.93
CA PHE A 119 -5.19 10.85 -17.23
C PHE A 119 -3.88 10.93 -16.42
N LEU A 120 -3.91 10.53 -15.16
CA LEU A 120 -2.82 10.75 -14.20
C LEU A 120 -1.77 9.64 -14.22
N ILE A 121 -2.11 8.41 -14.63
CA ILE A 121 -1.23 7.27 -14.39
C ILE A 121 -0.53 6.76 -15.66
N PRO A 122 -1.22 6.31 -16.72
CA PRO A 122 -0.54 5.81 -17.90
C PRO A 122 0.40 6.85 -18.53
N GLY A 123 1.64 6.45 -18.77
CA GLY A 123 2.66 7.30 -19.40
C GLY A 123 3.28 8.37 -18.49
N LYS A 124 2.77 8.59 -17.26
CA LYS A 124 3.34 9.56 -16.31
C LYS A 124 3.97 8.86 -15.10
N CYS A 125 3.30 7.87 -14.55
CA CYS A 125 3.81 7.10 -13.42
C CYS A 125 4.60 5.90 -13.93
N LYS A 126 5.88 5.80 -13.57
CA LYS A 126 6.73 4.65 -13.92
C LYS A 126 6.17 3.38 -13.27
N THR A 127 6.13 2.30 -14.04
CA THR A 127 5.76 0.99 -13.53
C THR A 127 6.73 0.56 -12.42
N PRO A 128 6.23 0.04 -11.28
CA PRO A 128 7.11 -0.42 -10.21
C PRO A 128 7.93 -1.65 -10.64
N SER A 129 9.11 -1.81 -10.06
CA SER A 129 9.94 -2.99 -10.25
C SER A 129 9.32 -4.25 -9.64
N GLY A 130 8.52 -4.10 -8.58
CA GLY A 130 7.83 -5.21 -7.94
C GLY A 130 6.86 -4.75 -6.86
N PHE A 131 5.94 -5.63 -6.52
CA PHE A 131 5.06 -5.50 -5.37
C PHE A 131 5.49 -6.48 -4.27
N ILE A 132 5.50 -6.02 -3.03
CA ILE A 132 5.69 -6.86 -1.84
C ILE A 132 4.36 -6.86 -1.11
N TYR A 133 3.66 -7.98 -1.19
CA TYR A 133 2.32 -8.14 -0.65
C TYR A 133 2.38 -8.77 0.74
N LEU A 134 2.11 -7.97 1.77
CA LEU A 134 1.91 -8.45 3.14
C LEU A 134 0.52 -9.08 3.24
N SER A 135 0.45 -10.39 3.03
CA SER A 135 -0.80 -11.16 3.07
C SER A 135 -1.14 -11.48 4.51
N VAL A 136 -2.33 -11.05 4.95
CA VAL A 136 -2.83 -11.26 6.31
C VAL A 136 -4.30 -11.64 6.24
N ASP A 137 -4.70 -12.65 7.02
CA ASP A 137 -6.09 -13.03 7.15
C ASP A 137 -6.92 -11.84 7.69
N PRO A 138 -8.12 -11.60 7.14
CA PRO A 138 -8.97 -10.49 7.58
C PRO A 138 -9.27 -10.49 9.07
N ASP A 139 -9.39 -11.66 9.70
CA ASP A 139 -9.63 -11.81 11.14
C ASP A 139 -8.41 -11.36 11.97
N VAL A 140 -7.19 -11.68 11.52
CA VAL A 140 -5.95 -11.20 12.14
C VAL A 140 -5.80 -9.69 11.97
N ALA A 141 -6.02 -9.19 10.76
CA ALA A 141 -6.00 -7.75 10.48
C ALA A 141 -7.01 -6.98 11.34
N TYR A 142 -8.22 -7.51 11.50
CA TYR A 142 -9.26 -6.92 12.33
C TYR A 142 -8.84 -6.84 13.80
N LYS A 143 -8.26 -7.93 14.36
CA LYS A 143 -7.73 -7.93 15.74
C LYS A 143 -6.65 -6.87 15.93
N ARG A 144 -5.72 -6.73 14.96
CA ARG A 144 -4.67 -5.70 14.98
C ARG A 144 -5.24 -4.28 14.95
N ILE A 145 -6.26 -4.02 14.12
CA ILE A 145 -6.96 -2.73 14.07
C ILE A 145 -7.61 -2.41 15.42
N LYS A 146 -8.30 -3.37 16.03
CA LYS A 146 -8.94 -3.18 17.34
C LYS A 146 -7.90 -2.93 18.44
N LYS A 147 -6.79 -3.67 18.46
CA LYS A 147 -5.68 -3.46 19.40
C LYS A 147 -5.08 -2.05 19.27
N ARG A 148 -4.87 -1.59 18.02
CA ARG A 148 -4.32 -0.26 17.72
C ARG A 148 -5.25 0.90 18.10
N ASN A 149 -6.56 0.68 18.13
CA ASN A 149 -7.63 1.57 18.62
C ASN A 149 -7.59 3.01 18.04
N ARG A 150 -7.31 3.19 16.76
CA ARG A 150 -7.39 4.48 16.10
C ARG A 150 -8.85 4.92 15.98
N LEU A 151 -9.16 6.17 16.39
CA LEU A 151 -10.53 6.70 16.38
C LEU A 151 -11.20 6.63 15.00
N ALA A 152 -10.47 6.98 13.93
CA ALA A 152 -10.98 6.96 12.56
C ALA A 152 -11.30 5.54 12.05
N GLU A 153 -10.71 4.49 12.64
CA GLU A 153 -10.86 3.11 12.20
C GLU A 153 -11.91 2.32 13.00
N LYS A 154 -12.57 2.93 13.98
CA LYS A 154 -13.54 2.24 14.85
C LYS A 154 -14.71 1.61 14.11
N GLN A 155 -15.11 2.22 12.99
CA GLN A 155 -16.24 1.76 12.15
C GLN A 155 -15.86 0.69 11.12
N ILE A 156 -14.57 0.35 10.98
CA ILE A 156 -14.14 -0.72 10.07
C ILE A 156 -14.72 -2.05 10.55
N THR A 157 -15.45 -2.72 9.64
CA THR A 157 -16.04 -4.03 9.88
C THR A 157 -15.16 -5.13 9.33
N LEU A 158 -15.32 -6.35 9.89
CA LEU A 158 -14.65 -7.54 9.36
C LEU A 158 -15.10 -7.84 7.90
N ALA A 159 -16.37 -7.61 7.59
CA ALA A 159 -16.90 -7.79 6.24
C ALA A 159 -16.19 -6.89 5.22
N TYR A 160 -15.96 -5.63 5.56
CA TYR A 160 -15.20 -4.70 4.73
C TYR A 160 -13.74 -5.18 4.52
N LEU A 161 -13.08 -5.65 5.57
CA LEU A 161 -11.72 -6.18 5.45
C LEU A 161 -11.66 -7.43 4.58
N LYS A 162 -12.67 -8.30 4.62
CA LYS A 162 -12.77 -9.46 3.72
C LYS A 162 -12.90 -9.04 2.26
N GLN A 163 -13.69 -8.02 1.97
CA GLN A 163 -13.80 -7.45 0.62
C GLN A 163 -12.46 -6.87 0.14
N ILE A 164 -11.81 -6.05 0.96
CA ILE A 164 -10.51 -5.45 0.60
C ILE A 164 -9.42 -6.52 0.45
N HIS A 165 -9.44 -7.58 1.26
CA HIS A 165 -8.53 -8.73 1.09
C HIS A 165 -8.73 -9.38 -0.28
N GLN A 166 -9.98 -9.71 -0.65
CA GLN A 166 -10.27 -10.30 -1.95
C GLN A 166 -9.83 -9.40 -3.11
N LYS A 167 -10.02 -8.08 -2.98
CA LYS A 167 -9.54 -7.11 -3.99
C LYS A 167 -8.00 -7.11 -4.13
N HIS A 168 -7.26 -7.26 -3.03
CA HIS A 168 -5.80 -7.41 -3.11
C HIS A 168 -5.40 -8.72 -3.79
N GLU A 169 -6.07 -9.84 -3.49
CA GLU A 169 -5.83 -11.12 -4.18
C GLU A 169 -6.13 -10.99 -5.68
N ASP A 170 -7.25 -10.37 -6.06
CA ASP A 170 -7.62 -10.15 -7.46
C ASP A 170 -6.63 -9.24 -8.19
N PHE A 171 -6.16 -8.18 -7.54
CA PHE A 171 -5.18 -7.24 -8.09
C PHE A 171 -3.79 -7.85 -8.23
N LEU A 172 -3.23 -8.37 -7.13
CA LEU A 172 -1.81 -8.73 -7.05
C LEU A 172 -1.54 -10.16 -7.51
N ILE A 173 -2.41 -11.11 -7.17
CA ILE A 173 -2.20 -12.53 -7.43
C ILE A 173 -2.88 -12.94 -8.74
N HIS A 174 -4.16 -12.64 -8.89
CA HIS A 174 -4.93 -13.04 -10.05
C HIS A 174 -4.80 -12.09 -11.25
N LYS A 175 -4.24 -10.89 -11.05
CA LYS A 175 -4.02 -9.88 -12.09
C LYS A 175 -5.29 -9.54 -12.88
N LYS A 176 -6.46 -9.53 -12.21
CA LYS A 176 -7.77 -9.33 -12.84
C LYS A 176 -8.02 -7.85 -13.17
N GLY A 177 -8.35 -7.56 -14.43
CA GLY A 177 -8.81 -6.23 -14.86
C GLY A 177 -7.80 -5.09 -14.69
N ILE A 178 -6.51 -5.41 -14.56
CA ILE A 178 -5.46 -4.42 -14.31
C ILE A 178 -4.85 -3.91 -15.63
N LEU A 179 -4.16 -2.77 -15.55
CA LEU A 179 -3.40 -2.20 -16.67
C LEU A 179 -2.42 -3.22 -17.25
N PRO A 180 -2.25 -3.27 -18.60
CA PRO A 180 -1.36 -4.22 -19.27
C PRO A 180 0.05 -4.22 -18.72
N GLU A 181 0.62 -3.04 -18.44
CA GLU A 181 1.98 -2.88 -17.90
C GLU A 181 2.17 -3.49 -16.52
N LEU A 182 1.11 -3.64 -15.73
CA LEU A 182 1.18 -4.24 -14.40
C LEU A 182 1.13 -5.77 -14.41
N LYS A 183 0.69 -6.39 -15.53
CA LYS A 183 0.56 -7.84 -15.62
C LYS A 183 1.89 -8.56 -15.42
N HIS A 184 2.98 -7.95 -15.89
CA HIS A 184 4.33 -8.53 -15.83
C HIS A 184 5.12 -8.11 -14.59
N VAL A 185 4.58 -7.20 -13.76
CA VAL A 185 5.25 -6.79 -12.53
C VAL A 185 5.26 -7.96 -11.53
N PRO A 186 6.44 -8.39 -11.06
CA PRO A 186 6.54 -9.50 -10.11
C PRO A 186 5.93 -9.13 -8.75
N VAL A 187 5.45 -10.15 -8.04
CA VAL A 187 4.86 -10.01 -6.70
C VAL A 187 5.52 -10.98 -5.75
N LEU A 188 6.12 -10.45 -4.70
CA LEU A 188 6.54 -11.23 -3.55
C LEU A 188 5.40 -11.26 -2.53
N ARG A 189 4.82 -12.43 -2.26
CA ARG A 189 3.83 -12.62 -1.20
C ARG A 189 4.53 -13.04 0.08
N LEU A 190 4.31 -12.29 1.16
CA LEU A 190 4.78 -12.60 2.51
C LEU A 190 3.57 -12.94 3.39
N ASP A 191 3.58 -14.10 4.03
CA ASP A 191 2.60 -14.46 5.05
C ASP A 191 2.92 -13.71 6.34
N CYS A 192 2.09 -12.73 6.67
CA CYS A 192 2.25 -11.88 7.84
C CYS A 192 1.16 -12.14 8.90
N ASN A 193 0.59 -13.35 8.94
CA ASN A 193 -0.37 -13.74 9.98
C ASN A 193 0.26 -13.78 11.37
N GLN A 194 1.52 -14.24 11.47
CA GLN A 194 2.28 -14.21 12.70
C GLN A 194 2.76 -12.79 13.02
N GLU A 195 3.05 -12.55 14.30
CA GLU A 195 3.62 -11.30 14.77
C GLU A 195 5.09 -11.24 14.36
N PHE A 196 5.50 -10.14 13.74
CA PHE A 196 6.89 -9.91 13.32
C PHE A 196 7.48 -8.61 13.89
N GLU A 197 6.67 -7.81 14.60
CA GLU A 197 7.16 -6.56 15.22
C GLU A 197 8.06 -6.87 16.43
N THR A 198 7.72 -7.91 17.17
CA THR A 198 8.44 -8.35 18.38
C THR A 198 9.18 -9.67 18.19
N ASP A 199 8.96 -10.39 17.08
CA ASP A 199 9.65 -11.61 16.72
C ASP A 199 10.73 -11.33 15.66
N GLU A 200 11.96 -11.17 16.13
CA GLU A 200 13.11 -10.87 15.28
C GLU A 200 13.39 -11.98 14.25
N THR A 201 13.17 -13.24 14.61
CA THR A 201 13.38 -14.37 13.69
C THR A 201 12.37 -14.35 12.56
N ALA A 202 11.08 -14.10 12.87
CA ALA A 202 10.04 -13.96 11.87
C ALA A 202 10.31 -12.78 10.92
N PHE A 203 10.75 -11.64 11.47
CA PHE A 203 11.09 -10.49 10.66
C PHE A 203 12.32 -10.73 9.79
N GLN A 204 13.38 -11.39 10.32
CA GLN A 204 14.58 -11.71 9.54
C GLN A 204 14.25 -12.58 8.32
N LYS A 205 13.39 -13.58 8.48
CA LYS A 205 12.91 -14.40 7.34
C LYS A 205 12.22 -13.55 6.26
N HIS A 206 11.44 -12.55 6.66
CA HIS A 206 10.84 -11.63 5.71
C HIS A 206 11.88 -10.76 5.01
N LEU A 207 12.88 -10.28 5.74
CA LEU A 207 14.00 -9.51 5.16
C LEU A 207 14.76 -10.32 4.12
N ASP A 208 15.08 -11.58 4.41
CA ASP A 208 15.82 -12.45 3.47
C ASP A 208 15.02 -12.66 2.17
N ASN A 209 13.71 -12.85 2.29
CA ASN A 209 12.83 -12.97 1.12
C ASN A 209 12.80 -11.66 0.31
N VAL A 210 12.68 -10.51 0.96
CA VAL A 210 12.71 -9.20 0.30
C VAL A 210 14.05 -8.96 -0.36
N TYR A 211 15.15 -9.26 0.33
CA TYR A 211 16.50 -9.12 -0.22
C TYR A 211 16.67 -9.93 -1.53
N ASN A 212 16.30 -11.21 -1.49
CA ASN A 212 16.40 -12.07 -2.67
C ASN A 212 15.51 -11.59 -3.82
N PHE A 213 14.30 -11.11 -3.49
CA PHE A 213 13.36 -10.57 -4.46
C PHE A 213 13.88 -9.31 -5.14
N VAL A 214 14.41 -8.38 -4.36
CA VAL A 214 14.95 -7.11 -4.88
C VAL A 214 16.23 -7.33 -5.68
N LYS A 215 17.09 -8.25 -5.24
CA LYS A 215 18.33 -8.60 -5.94
C LYS A 215 18.08 -9.23 -7.31
N SER A 216 16.95 -9.88 -7.51
CA SER A 216 16.56 -10.45 -8.81
C SER A 216 16.23 -9.37 -9.87
N ASP A 217 15.99 -8.13 -9.46
CA ASP A 217 15.83 -6.99 -10.37
C ASP A 217 17.21 -6.43 -10.73
N SER A 218 17.69 -6.76 -11.93
CA SER A 218 19.01 -6.33 -12.46
C SER A 218 19.19 -4.81 -12.56
N LYS A 219 18.10 -4.03 -12.45
CA LYS A 219 18.11 -2.56 -12.47
C LYS A 219 18.22 -1.95 -11.07
N CYS A 220 18.22 -2.77 -10.02
CA CYS A 220 18.20 -2.29 -8.65
C CYS A 220 19.62 -2.03 -8.14
N THR A 221 19.89 -0.78 -7.72
CA THR A 221 21.14 -0.38 -7.05
C THR A 221 21.23 -0.88 -5.60
N PHE A 222 20.20 -1.56 -5.11
CA PHE A 222 20.06 -2.08 -3.75
C PHE A 222 21.17 -3.06 -3.36
N SER A 223 21.71 -3.84 -4.30
CA SER A 223 22.79 -4.82 -4.04
C SER A 223 24.08 -4.20 -3.51
N ASN A 224 24.37 -2.96 -3.87
CA ASN A 224 25.57 -2.24 -3.39
C ASN A 224 25.38 -1.64 -1.99
N GLN A 225 24.14 -1.32 -1.60
CA GLN A 225 23.83 -0.71 -0.31
C GLN A 225 23.69 -1.77 0.80
N VAL A 226 23.12 -2.93 0.48
CA VAL A 226 22.89 -4.01 1.45
C VAL A 226 24.16 -4.80 1.75
N ASN A 227 25.04 -5.01 0.76
CA ASN A 227 26.33 -5.65 1.03
C ASN A 227 27.20 -4.91 2.03
N GLN A 228 27.00 -3.60 2.20
CA GLN A 228 27.70 -2.81 3.24
C GLN A 228 27.05 -2.96 4.63
N GLY A 229 25.75 -3.24 4.72
CA GLY A 229 25.03 -3.37 5.99
C GLY A 229 25.09 -4.78 6.62
N PHE A 230 25.21 -5.83 5.81
CA PHE A 230 25.28 -7.22 6.31
C PHE A 230 26.72 -7.67 6.65
N ILE A 231 27.75 -6.95 6.20
CA ILE A 231 29.18 -7.31 6.45
C ILE A 231 29.69 -6.73 7.79
N THR A 232 28.96 -5.85 8.45
CA THR A 232 29.43 -5.15 9.65
C THR A 232 28.77 -5.59 10.96
N SER A 233 28.28 -6.81 11.06
CA SER A 233 27.91 -7.39 12.37
C SER A 233 28.82 -8.57 12.66
N PRO A 234 29.68 -8.46 13.72
CA PRO A 234 30.49 -9.57 14.19
C PRO A 234 29.65 -10.67 14.85
#